data_3352ac2a3c237f9d9bd8759621d78a88
#
_entry.id   3352ac2a3c237f9d9bd8759621d78a88
#
_cell.length_a   1.000
_cell.length_b   1.000
_cell.length_c   1.000
_cell.angle_alpha   90.00
_cell.angle_beta   90.00
_cell.angle_gamma   90.00
#
_symmetry.space_group_name_H-M   'P 1'
#
loop_
_entity.id
_entity.type
_entity.pdbx_description
1 polymer ?
#
loop_
_entity_poly.entity_id
_entity_poly.type
_entity_poly.pdbx_seq_one_letter_code
_entity_poly.pdbx_strand_id
1 'polypeptide(L)'
;MTVDQWTRYAPIEVLKFFLLRNPRRARKLFLEAIPQYVDEYLDALRAYAAASEEQRRESVLEFVIQSTTPRRFNSELSFAMMTNVVGALGTSDREHIWNYLVRYDASIAGDAETKAMGRALMECALNFYRDFIVKEPYTPSDAERAQLKSLAAYLIENQGASAEEIEKKIYDLGRENYDKPGKIFPLLYRSILGQERGPRLGAFIRLATPARIVELLDATIGRSS
;
A
#
# COMPACT_ATOMS: atom_id res chain seq x y z
N MET A 1 -1.12 14.99 -20.12
CA MET A 1 -0.43 13.77 -19.66
C MET A 1 0.05 13.00 -20.89
N THR A 2 1.33 12.66 -20.95
CA THR A 2 1.92 11.82 -22.00
C THR A 2 2.05 10.38 -21.54
N VAL A 3 2.28 9.44 -22.46
CA VAL A 3 2.53 8.03 -22.13
C VAL A 3 3.78 7.90 -21.25
N ASP A 4 4.83 8.67 -21.53
CA ASP A 4 6.07 8.66 -20.73
C ASP A 4 5.84 9.12 -19.29
N GLN A 5 4.97 10.12 -19.08
CA GLN A 5 4.56 10.52 -17.74
C GLN A 5 3.79 9.41 -17.02
N TRP A 6 2.96 8.66 -17.75
CA TRP A 6 2.23 7.53 -17.18
C TRP A 6 3.17 6.40 -16.74
N THR A 7 4.06 5.96 -17.66
CA THR A 7 4.94 4.79 -17.42
C THR A 7 5.90 4.98 -16.26
N ARG A 8 6.08 6.22 -15.80
CA ARG A 8 6.83 6.52 -14.57
C ARG A 8 6.14 6.00 -13.32
N TYR A 9 4.79 5.92 -13.31
CA TYR A 9 3.99 5.65 -12.13
C TYR A 9 3.16 4.37 -12.23
N ALA A 10 2.95 3.84 -13.41
CA ALA A 10 2.23 2.60 -13.64
C ALA A 10 2.67 1.92 -14.95
N PRO A 11 2.62 0.57 -15.04
CA PRO A 11 2.82 -0.14 -16.29
C PRO A 11 1.86 0.33 -17.38
N ILE A 12 2.30 0.27 -18.63
CA ILE A 12 1.48 0.68 -19.79
C ILE A 12 0.21 -0.18 -19.94
N GLU A 13 0.28 -1.43 -19.50
CA GLU A 13 -0.85 -2.37 -19.51
C GLU A 13 -2.02 -1.89 -18.66
N VAL A 14 -1.74 -1.22 -17.55
CA VAL A 14 -2.77 -0.59 -16.69
C VAL A 14 -3.52 0.48 -17.48
N LEU A 15 -2.81 1.31 -18.26
CA LEU A 15 -3.44 2.32 -19.12
C LEU A 15 -4.28 1.69 -20.22
N LYS A 16 -3.74 0.66 -20.90
CA LYS A 16 -4.48 -0.09 -21.93
C LYS A 16 -5.75 -0.70 -21.34
N PHE A 17 -5.66 -1.34 -20.18
CA PHE A 17 -6.81 -1.93 -19.49
C PHE A 17 -7.85 -0.87 -19.14
N PHE A 18 -7.43 0.26 -18.57
CA PHE A 18 -8.32 1.37 -18.25
C PHE A 18 -9.08 1.88 -19.49
N LEU A 19 -8.41 2.04 -20.62
CA LEU A 19 -9.01 2.54 -21.86
C LEU A 19 -9.94 1.52 -22.53
N LEU A 20 -9.54 0.25 -22.58
CA LEU A 20 -10.25 -0.81 -23.28
C LEU A 20 -11.44 -1.37 -22.48
N ARG A 21 -11.45 -1.25 -21.15
CA ARG A 21 -12.54 -1.76 -20.30
C ARG A 21 -13.90 -1.15 -20.63
N ASN A 22 -13.95 0.12 -21.07
CA ASN A 22 -15.17 0.81 -21.45
C ASN A 22 -14.93 1.77 -22.63
N PRO A 23 -14.69 1.28 -23.85
CA PRO A 23 -14.20 2.09 -24.96
C PRO A 23 -15.24 3.12 -25.47
N ARG A 24 -16.53 2.93 -25.14
CA ARG A 24 -17.61 3.83 -25.57
C ARG A 24 -17.87 4.99 -24.63
N ARG A 25 -17.19 5.07 -23.48
CA ARG A 25 -17.36 6.16 -22.51
C ARG A 25 -16.09 7.00 -22.45
N ALA A 26 -16.24 8.30 -22.68
CA ALA A 26 -15.16 9.25 -22.36
C ALA A 26 -14.87 9.20 -20.86
N ARG A 27 -13.62 8.97 -20.49
CA ARG A 27 -13.17 8.91 -19.11
C ARG A 27 -12.04 9.90 -18.89
N LYS A 28 -12.12 10.61 -17.77
CA LYS A 28 -11.01 11.45 -17.34
C LYS A 28 -10.00 10.56 -16.60
N LEU A 29 -8.73 10.76 -16.89
CA LEU A 29 -7.63 10.09 -16.26
C LEU A 29 -6.99 11.03 -15.25
N PHE A 30 -6.92 10.61 -14.00
CA PHE A 30 -6.33 11.38 -12.90
C PHE A 30 -5.07 10.67 -12.42
N LEU A 31 -3.96 11.39 -12.31
CA LEU A 31 -2.69 10.81 -11.84
C LEU A 31 -2.79 10.35 -10.37
N GLU A 32 -3.53 11.07 -9.57
CA GLU A 32 -3.74 10.76 -8.15
C GLU A 32 -4.52 9.44 -7.94
N ALA A 33 -5.28 9.01 -8.96
CA ALA A 33 -6.03 7.75 -8.93
C ALA A 33 -5.23 6.54 -9.47
N ILE A 34 -3.96 6.72 -9.82
CA ILE A 34 -3.10 5.63 -10.31
C ILE A 34 -3.09 4.41 -9.38
N PRO A 35 -2.99 4.54 -8.04
CA PRO A 35 -3.06 3.36 -7.16
C PRO A 35 -4.31 2.53 -7.37
N GLN A 36 -5.48 3.17 -7.51
CA GLN A 36 -6.73 2.48 -7.77
C GLN A 36 -6.73 1.79 -9.15
N TYR A 37 -6.22 2.45 -10.19
CA TYR A 37 -6.17 1.84 -11.53
C TYR A 37 -5.26 0.63 -11.59
N VAL A 38 -4.10 0.68 -10.90
CA VAL A 38 -3.19 -0.46 -10.79
C VAL A 38 -3.85 -1.60 -10.03
N ASP A 39 -4.49 -1.33 -8.89
CA ASP A 39 -5.14 -2.35 -8.08
C ASP A 39 -6.30 -3.01 -8.85
N GLU A 40 -7.15 -2.25 -9.56
CA GLU A 40 -8.19 -2.79 -10.46
C GLU A 40 -7.60 -3.69 -11.57
N TYR A 41 -6.44 -3.34 -12.11
CA TYR A 41 -5.74 -4.18 -13.10
C TYR A 41 -5.20 -5.46 -12.49
N LEU A 42 -4.59 -5.40 -11.30
CA LEU A 42 -4.06 -6.57 -10.60
C LEU A 42 -5.17 -7.55 -10.23
N ASP A 43 -6.33 -7.05 -9.77
CA ASP A 43 -7.49 -7.88 -9.46
C ASP A 43 -8.04 -8.56 -10.74
N ALA A 44 -8.12 -7.81 -11.84
CA ALA A 44 -8.52 -8.37 -13.12
C ALA A 44 -7.52 -9.43 -13.61
N LEU A 45 -6.22 -9.22 -13.41
CA LEU A 45 -5.17 -10.16 -13.79
C LEU A 45 -5.24 -11.47 -12.98
N ARG A 46 -5.50 -11.39 -11.67
CA ARG A 46 -5.74 -12.56 -10.81
C ARG A 46 -6.97 -13.33 -11.27
N ALA A 47 -8.08 -12.64 -11.53
CA ALA A 47 -9.29 -13.24 -12.05
C ALA A 47 -9.07 -13.92 -13.41
N TYR A 48 -8.32 -13.27 -14.31
CA TYR A 48 -7.95 -13.83 -15.63
C TYR A 48 -7.08 -15.09 -15.48
N ALA A 49 -6.13 -15.11 -14.56
CA ALA A 49 -5.28 -16.28 -14.32
C ALA A 49 -6.08 -17.48 -13.82
N ALA A 50 -7.13 -17.25 -13.02
CA ALA A 50 -8.03 -18.30 -12.50
C ALA A 50 -9.15 -18.71 -13.48
N ALA A 51 -9.37 -17.95 -14.56
CA ALA A 51 -10.47 -18.15 -15.49
C ALA A 51 -10.25 -19.36 -16.44
N SER A 52 -11.35 -19.95 -16.95
CA SER A 52 -11.31 -20.93 -18.02
C SER A 52 -10.84 -20.30 -19.34
N GLU A 53 -10.43 -21.13 -20.30
CA GLU A 53 -9.98 -20.66 -21.62
C GLU A 53 -11.07 -19.86 -22.33
N GLU A 54 -12.33 -20.28 -22.24
CA GLU A 54 -13.46 -19.57 -22.82
C GLU A 54 -13.65 -18.19 -22.20
N GLN A 55 -13.63 -18.10 -20.87
CA GLN A 55 -13.72 -16.83 -20.14
C GLN A 55 -12.57 -15.88 -20.44
N ARG A 56 -11.34 -16.41 -20.64
CA ARG A 56 -10.17 -15.60 -21.02
C ARG A 56 -10.34 -14.97 -22.38
N ARG A 57 -10.88 -15.70 -23.37
CA ARG A 57 -11.12 -15.18 -24.73
C ARG A 57 -12.10 -14.00 -24.76
N GLU A 58 -13.05 -13.95 -23.82
CA GLU A 58 -14.01 -12.86 -23.67
C GLU A 58 -13.45 -11.68 -22.84
N SER A 59 -12.31 -11.87 -22.19
CA SER A 59 -11.73 -10.86 -21.31
C SER A 59 -11.03 -9.76 -22.10
N VAL A 60 -11.20 -8.51 -21.65
CA VAL A 60 -10.43 -7.35 -22.14
C VAL A 60 -8.93 -7.58 -22.00
N LEU A 61 -8.50 -8.35 -21.01
CA LEU A 61 -7.08 -8.65 -20.77
C LEU A 61 -6.44 -9.42 -21.91
N GLU A 62 -7.20 -10.20 -22.69
CA GLU A 62 -6.67 -10.87 -23.88
C GLU A 62 -6.08 -9.89 -24.91
N PHE A 63 -6.64 -8.68 -24.99
CA PHE A 63 -6.16 -7.60 -25.86
C PHE A 63 -5.08 -6.72 -25.20
N VAL A 64 -4.98 -6.74 -23.89
CA VAL A 64 -4.01 -5.95 -23.11
C VAL A 64 -2.70 -6.70 -22.98
N ILE A 65 -2.78 -8.01 -22.67
CA ILE A 65 -1.64 -8.87 -22.44
C ILE A 65 -0.99 -9.24 -23.80
N GLN A 66 0.28 -8.85 -23.96
CA GLN A 66 1.11 -9.22 -25.12
C GLN A 66 2.12 -10.29 -24.71
N SER A 67 2.86 -10.83 -25.68
CA SER A 67 3.82 -11.91 -25.46
C SER A 67 4.90 -11.64 -24.42
N THR A 68 5.21 -10.37 -24.16
CA THR A 68 6.21 -9.91 -23.17
C THR A 68 5.60 -9.46 -21.84
N THR A 69 4.27 -9.39 -21.76
CA THR A 69 3.56 -8.94 -20.55
C THR A 69 3.30 -10.12 -19.63
N PRO A 70 3.56 -10.00 -18.32
CA PRO A 70 3.18 -11.01 -17.36
C PRO A 70 1.68 -11.34 -17.45
N ARG A 71 1.36 -12.63 -17.49
CA ARG A 71 -0.03 -13.13 -17.58
C ARG A 71 -0.66 -13.42 -16.24
N ARG A 72 0.12 -13.31 -15.17
CA ARG A 72 -0.32 -13.56 -13.79
C ARG A 72 0.47 -12.73 -12.80
N PHE A 73 -0.19 -12.47 -11.70
CA PHE A 73 0.41 -11.86 -10.52
C PHE A 73 -0.13 -12.59 -9.29
N ASN A 74 0.65 -13.52 -8.76
CA ASN A 74 0.24 -14.44 -7.70
C ASN A 74 0.41 -13.87 -6.29
N SER A 75 0.62 -12.57 -6.16
CA SER A 75 0.75 -11.88 -4.87
C SER A 75 -0.56 -11.16 -4.53
N GLU A 76 -0.92 -11.16 -3.24
CA GLU A 76 -2.05 -10.40 -2.71
C GLU A 76 -1.70 -8.93 -2.44
N LEU A 77 -0.43 -8.54 -2.63
CA LEU A 77 -0.01 -7.15 -2.48
C LEU A 77 -0.76 -6.24 -3.46
N SER A 78 -1.36 -5.18 -2.93
CA SER A 78 -1.90 -4.09 -3.73
C SER A 78 -0.84 -3.02 -3.97
N PHE A 79 -1.01 -2.22 -5.00
CA PHE A 79 -0.13 -1.07 -5.27
C PHE A 79 -0.24 -0.02 -4.16
N ALA A 80 -1.43 0.18 -3.62
CA ALA A 80 -1.63 1.04 -2.46
C ALA A 80 -0.81 0.57 -1.25
N MET A 81 -0.75 -0.75 -0.99
CA MET A 81 0.10 -1.30 0.06
C MET A 81 1.58 -1.06 -0.21
N MET A 82 2.06 -1.28 -1.44
CA MET A 82 3.46 -1.02 -1.81
C MET A 82 3.84 0.45 -1.57
N THR A 83 2.95 1.38 -1.95
CA THR A 83 3.13 2.82 -1.73
C THR A 83 3.20 3.15 -0.24
N ASN A 84 2.36 2.52 0.59
CA ASN A 84 2.39 2.68 2.04
C ASN A 84 3.69 2.17 2.68
N VAL A 85 4.18 1.02 2.22
CA VAL A 85 5.46 0.45 2.67
C VAL A 85 6.61 1.41 2.36
N VAL A 86 6.68 1.92 1.14
CA VAL A 86 7.67 2.94 0.73
C VAL A 86 7.62 4.14 1.67
N GLY A 87 6.41 4.63 1.96
CA GLY A 87 6.20 5.77 2.84
C GLY A 87 6.65 5.55 4.29
N ALA A 88 6.39 4.37 4.83
CA ALA A 88 6.76 4.03 6.20
C ALA A 88 8.26 3.77 6.37
N LEU A 89 8.89 3.12 5.36
CA LEU A 89 10.32 2.86 5.39
C LEU A 89 11.13 4.15 5.28
N GLY A 90 10.63 5.16 4.56
CA GLY A 90 11.30 6.44 4.39
C GLY A 90 12.67 6.32 3.71
N THR A 91 12.88 5.27 2.94
CA THR A 91 14.12 4.99 2.20
C THR A 91 13.85 4.87 0.71
N SER A 92 14.86 5.15 -0.10
CA SER A 92 14.87 4.88 -1.54
C SER A 92 15.69 3.64 -1.92
N ASP A 93 16.21 2.91 -0.92
CA ASP A 93 16.94 1.65 -1.13
C ASP A 93 15.98 0.56 -1.62
N ARG A 94 16.11 0.21 -2.89
CA ARG A 94 15.26 -0.73 -3.61
C ARG A 94 15.29 -2.14 -3.04
N GLU A 95 16.48 -2.62 -2.66
CA GLU A 95 16.63 -3.96 -2.11
C GLU A 95 16.06 -4.03 -0.69
N HIS A 96 16.21 -2.96 0.08
CA HIS A 96 15.60 -2.86 1.39
C HIS A 96 14.07 -2.91 1.29
N ILE A 97 13.47 -2.09 0.41
CA ILE A 97 12.02 -2.08 0.16
C ILE A 97 11.56 -3.45 -0.33
N TRP A 98 12.26 -4.03 -1.31
CA TRP A 98 11.91 -5.34 -1.87
C TRP A 98 11.88 -6.44 -0.80
N ASN A 99 12.89 -6.50 0.04
CA ASN A 99 12.97 -7.47 1.12
C ASN A 99 11.80 -7.35 2.11
N TYR A 100 11.31 -6.14 2.33
CA TYR A 100 10.10 -5.91 3.13
C TYR A 100 8.86 -6.45 2.44
N LEU A 101 8.67 -6.19 1.15
CA LEU A 101 7.54 -6.70 0.39
C LEU A 101 7.51 -8.23 0.38
N VAL A 102 8.68 -8.88 0.18
CA VAL A 102 8.83 -10.34 0.24
C VAL A 102 8.53 -10.90 1.63
N ARG A 103 8.88 -10.20 2.71
CA ARG A 103 8.52 -10.62 4.08
C ARG A 103 7.01 -10.54 4.34
N TYR A 104 6.35 -9.58 3.71
CA TYR A 104 4.90 -9.44 3.84
C TYR A 104 4.15 -10.52 3.06
N ASP A 105 4.55 -10.72 1.83
CA ASP A 105 3.98 -11.73 0.94
C ASP A 105 5.09 -12.38 0.11
N ALA A 106 5.54 -13.55 0.55
CA ALA A 106 6.60 -14.30 -0.13
C ALA A 106 6.20 -14.69 -1.56
N SER A 107 4.91 -14.76 -1.87
CA SER A 107 4.42 -15.09 -3.21
C SER A 107 4.83 -14.08 -4.28
N ILE A 108 5.12 -12.82 -3.90
CA ILE A 108 5.64 -11.80 -4.84
C ILE A 108 6.98 -12.18 -5.48
N ALA A 109 7.73 -13.09 -4.84
CA ALA A 109 8.98 -13.64 -5.35
C ALA A 109 8.86 -15.11 -5.79
N GLY A 110 7.65 -15.69 -5.75
CA GLY A 110 7.40 -17.12 -5.93
C GLY A 110 7.64 -17.63 -7.36
N ASP A 111 7.43 -16.80 -8.36
CA ASP A 111 7.70 -17.12 -9.76
C ASP A 111 8.29 -15.91 -10.51
N ALA A 112 8.90 -16.18 -11.68
CA ALA A 112 9.63 -15.16 -12.45
C ALA A 112 8.73 -14.02 -12.94
N GLU A 113 7.49 -14.30 -13.38
CA GLU A 113 6.55 -13.29 -13.87
C GLU A 113 6.08 -12.39 -12.74
N THR A 114 5.60 -12.99 -11.63
CA THR A 114 5.15 -12.27 -10.44
C THR A 114 6.28 -11.42 -9.86
N LYS A 115 7.50 -11.96 -9.79
CA LYS A 115 8.68 -11.23 -9.31
C LYS A 115 9.03 -10.03 -10.19
N ALA A 116 9.04 -10.22 -11.51
CA ALA A 116 9.34 -9.14 -12.45
C ALA A 116 8.31 -8.01 -12.36
N MET A 117 7.02 -8.35 -12.34
CA MET A 117 5.95 -7.39 -12.17
C MET A 117 6.01 -6.70 -10.81
N GLY A 118 6.24 -7.44 -9.73
CA GLY A 118 6.36 -6.89 -8.38
C GLY A 118 7.50 -5.87 -8.27
N ARG A 119 8.64 -6.15 -8.88
CA ARG A 119 9.77 -5.20 -8.98
C ARG A 119 9.39 -3.94 -9.75
N ALA A 120 8.74 -4.08 -10.90
CA ALA A 120 8.29 -2.94 -11.71
C ALA A 120 7.26 -2.09 -10.95
N LEU A 121 6.30 -2.71 -10.29
CA LEU A 121 5.30 -2.02 -9.46
C LEU A 121 5.93 -1.31 -8.26
N MET A 122 6.92 -1.90 -7.62
CA MET A 122 7.67 -1.27 -6.53
C MET A 122 8.37 0.01 -7.00
N GLU A 123 9.00 0.00 -8.17
CA GLU A 123 9.61 1.21 -8.75
C GLU A 123 8.56 2.30 -9.05
N CYS A 124 7.42 1.90 -9.61
CA CYS A 124 6.29 2.80 -9.85
C CYS A 124 5.76 3.39 -8.52
N ALA A 125 5.62 2.56 -7.48
CA ALA A 125 5.17 2.99 -6.16
C ALA A 125 6.15 3.99 -5.51
N LEU A 126 7.46 3.76 -5.66
CA LEU A 126 8.49 4.66 -5.18
C LEU A 126 8.39 6.04 -5.86
N ASN A 127 8.24 6.05 -7.18
CA ASN A 127 8.09 7.28 -7.94
C ASN A 127 6.78 7.99 -7.59
N PHE A 128 5.68 7.25 -7.48
CA PHE A 128 4.37 7.79 -7.12
C PHE A 128 4.40 8.42 -5.72
N TYR A 129 4.96 7.70 -4.75
CA TYR A 129 5.09 8.20 -3.38
C TYR A 129 5.87 9.51 -3.34
N ARG A 130 7.05 9.56 -3.99
CA ARG A 130 7.91 10.74 -4.00
C ARG A 130 7.24 11.96 -4.62
N ASP A 131 6.48 11.77 -5.70
CA ASP A 131 6.00 12.86 -6.55
C ASP A 131 4.56 13.30 -6.19
N PHE A 132 3.76 12.43 -5.56
CA PHE A 132 2.34 12.71 -5.26
C PHE A 132 1.97 12.65 -3.78
N ILE A 133 2.71 11.90 -2.95
CA ILE A 133 2.37 11.80 -1.54
C ILE A 133 3.10 12.89 -0.76
N VAL A 134 2.43 14.01 -0.58
CA VAL A 134 2.90 15.06 0.32
C VAL A 134 2.47 14.66 1.74
N LYS A 135 3.44 14.36 2.60
CA LYS A 135 3.15 14.21 4.03
C LYS A 135 2.90 15.60 4.61
N GLU A 136 1.64 15.93 4.84
CA GLU A 136 1.34 17.07 5.69
C GLU A 136 1.80 16.77 7.13
N PRO A 137 2.62 17.65 7.73
CA PRO A 137 3.06 17.42 9.10
C PRO A 137 1.85 17.49 10.04
N TYR A 138 1.47 16.32 10.58
CA TYR A 138 0.40 16.25 11.56
C TYR A 138 0.93 16.61 12.95
N THR A 139 0.26 17.54 13.63
CA THR A 139 0.54 17.91 15.01
C THR A 139 -0.57 17.40 15.90
N PRO A 140 -0.32 16.35 16.72
CA PRO A 140 -1.34 15.78 17.58
C PRO A 140 -1.64 16.68 18.78
N SER A 141 -2.89 16.66 19.26
CA SER A 141 -3.29 17.23 20.55
C SER A 141 -2.66 16.47 21.72
N ASP A 142 -2.71 17.03 22.93
CA ASP A 142 -2.14 16.36 24.11
C ASP A 142 -2.79 15.00 24.39
N ALA A 143 -4.11 14.89 24.21
CA ALA A 143 -4.82 13.63 24.34
C ALA A 143 -4.36 12.59 23.30
N GLU A 144 -4.18 13.00 22.05
CA GLU A 144 -3.68 12.14 20.98
C GLU A 144 -2.21 11.76 21.21
N ARG A 145 -1.37 12.67 21.73
CA ARG A 145 0.00 12.36 22.15
C ARG A 145 0.06 11.25 23.20
N ALA A 146 -0.86 11.29 24.17
CA ALA A 146 -0.95 10.25 25.19
C ALA A 146 -1.28 8.87 24.58
N GLN A 147 -2.20 8.83 23.61
CA GLN A 147 -2.56 7.60 22.92
C GLN A 147 -1.40 7.06 22.06
N LEU A 148 -0.71 7.93 21.33
CA LEU A 148 0.47 7.54 20.55
C LEU A 148 1.59 7.01 21.45
N LYS A 149 1.85 7.64 22.59
CA LYS A 149 2.81 7.17 23.61
C LYS A 149 2.43 5.80 24.17
N SER A 150 1.15 5.57 24.46
CA SER A 150 0.67 4.28 24.95
C SER A 150 0.88 3.16 23.94
N LEU A 151 0.64 3.42 22.65
CA LEU A 151 0.92 2.44 21.59
C LEU A 151 2.43 2.21 21.43
N ALA A 152 3.24 3.28 21.46
CA ALA A 152 4.70 3.16 21.34
C ALA A 152 5.29 2.33 22.49
N ALA A 153 4.88 2.58 23.73
CA ALA A 153 5.29 1.81 24.89
C ALA A 153 4.93 0.33 24.77
N TYR A 154 3.68 0.03 24.35
CA TYR A 154 3.25 -1.33 24.11
C TYR A 154 4.15 -2.04 23.06
N LEU A 155 4.47 -1.37 21.95
CA LEU A 155 5.29 -1.93 20.89
C LEU A 155 6.75 -2.18 21.31
N ILE A 156 7.28 -1.33 22.21
CA ILE A 156 8.63 -1.51 22.80
C ILE A 156 8.64 -2.75 23.70
N GLU A 157 7.65 -2.88 24.57
CA GLU A 157 7.57 -3.99 25.54
C GLU A 157 7.21 -5.33 24.88
N ASN A 158 6.47 -5.30 23.76
CA ASN A 158 5.92 -6.49 23.10
C ASN A 158 6.41 -6.62 21.65
N GLN A 159 7.73 -6.58 21.42
CA GLN A 159 8.31 -6.66 20.08
C GLN A 159 7.95 -7.95 19.31
N GLY A 160 7.62 -9.02 20.03
CA GLY A 160 7.17 -10.30 19.47
C GLY A 160 5.67 -10.40 19.22
N ALA A 161 4.86 -9.39 19.58
CA ALA A 161 3.40 -9.44 19.46
C ALA A 161 2.96 -9.76 18.03
N SER A 162 1.92 -10.60 17.89
CA SER A 162 1.30 -10.92 16.61
C SER A 162 0.55 -9.72 16.03
N ALA A 163 0.19 -9.80 14.76
CA ALA A 163 -0.62 -8.76 14.11
C ALA A 163 -1.98 -8.57 14.81
N GLU A 164 -2.58 -9.68 15.27
CA GLU A 164 -3.86 -9.70 15.97
C GLU A 164 -3.75 -9.06 17.35
N GLU A 165 -2.68 -9.32 18.09
CA GLU A 165 -2.44 -8.72 19.41
C GLU A 165 -2.23 -7.20 19.30
N ILE A 166 -1.48 -6.76 18.30
CA ILE A 166 -1.29 -5.32 18.01
C ILE A 166 -2.64 -4.67 17.63
N GLU A 167 -3.39 -5.30 16.73
CA GLU A 167 -4.72 -4.82 16.31
C GLU A 167 -5.66 -4.71 17.51
N LYS A 168 -5.68 -5.73 18.37
CA LYS A 168 -6.45 -5.73 19.62
C LYS A 168 -6.07 -4.55 20.53
N LYS A 169 -4.76 -4.33 20.74
CA LYS A 169 -4.28 -3.19 21.55
C LYS A 169 -4.74 -1.85 20.97
N ILE A 170 -4.72 -1.69 19.64
CA ILE A 170 -5.21 -0.48 18.98
C ILE A 170 -6.72 -0.30 19.25
N TYR A 171 -7.52 -1.36 19.12
CA TYR A 171 -8.95 -1.29 19.43
C TYR A 171 -9.23 -1.00 20.92
N ASP A 172 -8.43 -1.54 21.83
CA ASP A 172 -8.57 -1.27 23.25
C ASP A 172 -8.28 0.21 23.55
N LEU A 173 -7.22 0.79 23.00
CA LEU A 173 -6.96 2.23 23.06
C LEU A 173 -8.10 3.06 22.46
N GLY A 174 -8.70 2.56 21.39
CA GLY A 174 -9.86 3.19 20.77
C GLY A 174 -11.09 3.18 21.69
N ARG A 175 -11.35 2.08 22.42
CA ARG A 175 -12.45 1.97 23.40
C ARG A 175 -12.26 2.88 24.60
N GLU A 176 -11.03 3.06 25.04
CA GLU A 176 -10.71 3.92 26.19
C GLU A 176 -10.88 5.41 25.88
N ASN A 177 -10.71 5.82 24.62
CA ASN A 177 -10.58 7.24 24.27
C ASN A 177 -11.71 7.78 23.36
N TYR A 178 -12.53 6.91 22.74
CA TYR A 178 -13.54 7.30 21.76
C TYR A 178 -14.87 6.58 21.98
N ASP A 179 -15.98 7.23 21.61
CA ASP A 179 -17.33 6.63 21.54
C ASP A 179 -17.41 5.44 20.57
N LYS A 180 -16.58 5.48 19.51
CA LYS A 180 -16.41 4.38 18.53
C LYS A 180 -14.93 4.04 18.44
N PRO A 181 -14.53 2.79 18.76
CA PRO A 181 -13.12 2.38 18.79
C PRO A 181 -12.36 2.66 17.50
N GLY A 182 -13.04 2.57 16.37
CA GLY A 182 -12.43 2.82 15.04
C GLY A 182 -11.97 4.26 14.81
N LYS A 183 -12.35 5.22 15.63
CA LYS A 183 -11.91 6.63 15.50
C LYS A 183 -10.42 6.83 15.81
N ILE A 184 -9.75 5.86 16.42
CA ILE A 184 -8.30 5.91 16.62
C ILE A 184 -7.50 5.72 15.31
N PHE A 185 -8.06 5.01 14.33
CA PHE A 185 -7.32 4.67 13.11
C PHE A 185 -6.87 5.89 12.28
N PRO A 186 -7.69 6.92 12.04
CA PRO A 186 -7.24 8.14 11.36
C PRO A 186 -6.05 8.82 12.07
N LEU A 187 -6.02 8.87 13.40
CA LEU A 187 -4.89 9.36 14.16
C LEU A 187 -3.62 8.59 13.85
N LEU A 188 -3.69 7.25 13.92
CA LEU A 188 -2.54 6.38 13.67
C LEU A 188 -2.09 6.45 12.21
N TYR A 189 -3.00 6.46 11.24
CA TYR A 189 -2.65 6.60 9.83
C TYR A 189 -1.98 7.95 9.53
N ARG A 190 -2.48 9.05 10.06
CA ARG A 190 -1.84 10.36 9.92
C ARG A 190 -0.45 10.38 10.54
N SER A 191 -0.30 9.77 11.71
CA SER A 191 0.99 9.74 12.43
C SER A 191 2.03 8.86 11.75
N ILE A 192 1.64 7.73 11.19
CA ILE A 192 2.55 6.74 10.62
C ILE A 192 2.75 6.95 9.12
N LEU A 193 1.66 7.17 8.38
CA LEU A 193 1.63 7.20 6.91
C LEU A 193 1.44 8.61 6.33
N GLY A 194 1.02 9.59 7.14
CA GLY A 194 0.69 10.93 6.68
C GLY A 194 -0.62 11.01 5.88
N GLN A 195 -1.53 10.07 6.07
CA GLN A 195 -2.82 9.98 5.37
C GLN A 195 -3.93 9.50 6.31
N GLU A 196 -5.20 9.64 5.93
CA GLU A 196 -6.34 9.31 6.83
C GLU A 196 -6.73 7.84 6.82
N ARG A 197 -6.28 7.09 5.84
CA ARG A 197 -6.62 5.67 5.63
C ARG A 197 -5.39 4.88 5.24
N GLY A 198 -5.42 3.56 5.47
CA GLY A 198 -4.32 2.69 5.13
C GLY A 198 -4.66 1.20 5.31
N PRO A 199 -3.65 0.34 5.27
CA PRO A 199 -3.80 -1.09 5.44
C PRO A 199 -4.21 -1.45 6.88
N ARG A 200 -4.51 -2.74 7.14
CA ARG A 200 -4.67 -3.25 8.50
C ARG A 200 -3.42 -2.97 9.32
N LEU A 201 -3.55 -2.14 10.37
CA LEU A 201 -2.40 -1.62 11.12
C LEU A 201 -1.62 -2.70 11.84
N GLY A 202 -2.27 -3.72 12.40
CA GLY A 202 -1.57 -4.81 13.06
C GLY A 202 -0.58 -5.52 12.12
N ALA A 203 -1.05 -5.94 10.93
CA ALA A 203 -0.22 -6.56 9.91
C ALA A 203 0.87 -5.59 9.41
N PHE A 204 0.51 -4.32 9.20
CA PHE A 204 1.43 -3.30 8.73
C PHE A 204 2.55 -3.01 9.73
N ILE A 205 2.24 -2.89 11.03
CA ILE A 205 3.22 -2.67 12.10
C ILE A 205 4.19 -3.85 12.20
N ARG A 206 3.70 -5.08 12.08
CA ARG A 206 4.56 -6.27 12.04
C ARG A 206 5.50 -6.24 10.86
N LEU A 207 5.02 -5.85 9.71
CA LEU A 207 5.80 -5.73 8.48
C LEU A 207 6.87 -4.64 8.59
N ALA A 208 6.47 -3.41 8.96
CA ALA A 208 7.35 -2.25 9.05
C ALA A 208 8.32 -2.32 10.26
N THR A 209 8.22 -3.36 11.06
CA THR A 209 8.82 -3.60 12.38
C THR A 209 8.31 -2.64 13.47
N PRO A 210 8.02 -3.15 14.69
CA PRO A 210 7.60 -2.31 15.80
C PRO A 210 8.57 -1.17 16.10
N ALA A 211 9.88 -1.40 16.01
CA ALA A 211 10.89 -0.38 16.25
C ALA A 211 10.76 0.81 15.26
N ARG A 212 10.56 0.53 13.97
CA ARG A 212 10.39 1.59 12.98
C ARG A 212 9.09 2.39 13.19
N ILE A 213 8.02 1.72 13.59
CA ILE A 213 6.76 2.40 13.90
C ILE A 213 6.91 3.30 15.13
N VAL A 214 7.63 2.85 16.17
CA VAL A 214 7.94 3.68 17.35
C VAL A 214 8.67 4.96 16.92
N GLU A 215 9.70 4.87 16.08
CA GLU A 215 10.40 6.06 15.56
C GLU A 215 9.45 7.04 14.87
N LEU A 216 8.49 6.56 14.06
CA LEU A 216 7.52 7.40 13.37
C LEU A 216 6.52 8.05 14.34
N LEU A 217 6.08 7.30 15.36
CA LEU A 217 5.21 7.84 16.41
C LEU A 217 5.95 8.90 17.24
N ASP A 218 7.18 8.65 17.64
CA ASP A 218 8.01 9.60 18.41
C ASP A 218 8.28 10.87 17.62
N ALA A 219 8.59 10.76 16.32
CA ALA A 219 8.75 11.89 15.42
C ALA A 219 7.48 12.73 15.32
N THR A 220 6.31 12.13 15.42
CA THR A 220 5.02 12.86 15.42
C THR A 220 4.72 13.47 16.78
N ILE A 221 4.95 12.74 17.88
CA ILE A 221 4.79 13.21 19.26
C ILE A 221 5.66 14.45 19.53
N GLY A 222 6.89 14.49 19.00
CA GLY A 222 7.84 15.59 19.20
C GLY A 222 7.54 16.87 18.43
N ARG A 223 6.54 16.88 17.52
CA ARG A 223 6.15 18.09 16.79
C ARG A 223 5.40 19.06 17.71
N SER A 224 5.92 20.27 17.83
CA SER A 224 5.25 21.37 18.50
C SER A 224 4.33 22.13 17.53
N SER A 225 3.24 22.70 18.06
CA SER A 225 2.30 23.54 17.31
C SER A 225 2.95 24.85 16.93
#